data_b779e164f800dc37b06aa41c1fc12f23
#
_entry.id   b779e164f800dc37b06aa41c1fc12f23
#
_cell.length_a   1.000
_cell.length_b   1.000
_cell.length_c   1.000
_cell.angle_alpha   90.00
_cell.angle_beta   90.00
_cell.angle_gamma   90.00
#
_symmetry.space_group_name_H-M   'P 1'
#
loop_
_entity.id
_entity.type
_entity.pdbx_description
1 polymer ?
#
loop_
_entity_poly.entity_id
_entity_poly.type
_entity_poly.pdbx_seq_one_letter_code
_entity_poly.pdbx_strand_id
1 'polypeptide(L)'
;TKMTENDLYGMCIWQDGVLASINACGGAICRIDDAGQIELTLNNERNIDMLSKFMDLITDRSVAFSLYHSGDHIENMFANDQVLFYNRYLNVVKKYRNMNTDFGILPFPLYDSAQEEYYTTVHAYGNSFVCVPSVVEDVEMTGIILQDMACESMYTVTPAYYDVQLE
;
A
#
# COMPACT_ATOMS: atom_id res chain seq x y z
N THR A 1 -27.59 -11.20 9.38
CA THR A 1 -27.45 -11.40 7.94
C THR A 1 -26.05 -11.92 7.68
N LYS A 2 -25.90 -12.93 6.82
CA LYS A 2 -24.58 -13.49 6.50
C LYS A 2 -23.93 -12.60 5.45
N MET A 3 -22.72 -12.14 5.71
CA MET A 3 -21.89 -11.40 4.77
C MET A 3 -21.61 -12.24 3.52
N THR A 4 -21.83 -11.69 2.34
CA THR A 4 -21.63 -12.37 1.06
C THR A 4 -20.97 -11.42 0.05
N GLU A 5 -20.36 -12.00 -0.98
CA GLU A 5 -19.78 -11.26 -2.11
C GLU A 5 -20.80 -10.56 -3.01
N ASN A 6 -22.10 -10.75 -2.75
CA ASN A 6 -23.18 -10.11 -3.51
C ASN A 6 -23.73 -8.85 -2.82
N ASP A 7 -23.24 -8.53 -1.65
CA ASP A 7 -23.64 -7.35 -0.89
C ASP A 7 -22.79 -6.12 -1.27
N LEU A 8 -23.23 -4.93 -0.85
CA LEU A 8 -22.49 -3.68 -1.00
C LEU A 8 -21.74 -3.35 0.28
N TYR A 9 -20.49 -2.91 0.16
CA TYR A 9 -19.63 -2.61 1.30
C TYR A 9 -18.98 -1.23 1.19
N GLY A 10 -18.78 -0.60 2.33
CA GLY A 10 -17.99 0.62 2.43
C GLY A 10 -16.51 0.38 2.16
N MET A 11 -15.97 -0.77 2.59
CA MET A 11 -14.55 -1.07 2.47
C MET A 11 -14.28 -2.54 2.23
N CYS A 12 -13.35 -2.82 1.34
CA CYS A 12 -12.68 -4.11 1.23
C CYS A 12 -11.18 -3.97 1.48
N ILE A 13 -10.63 -4.93 2.22
CA ILE A 13 -9.22 -4.91 2.59
C ILE A 13 -8.60 -6.29 2.43
N TRP A 14 -7.36 -6.29 1.97
CA TRP A 14 -6.49 -7.45 1.99
C TRP A 14 -5.83 -7.59 3.37
N GLN A 15 -5.48 -8.79 3.77
CA GLN A 15 -4.89 -9.10 5.09
C GLN A 15 -3.67 -8.23 5.45
N ASP A 16 -2.79 -7.96 4.48
CA ASP A 16 -1.58 -7.16 4.70
C ASP A 16 -1.89 -5.67 4.94
N GLY A 17 -3.09 -5.23 4.60
CA GLY A 17 -3.55 -3.87 4.84
C GLY A 17 -3.60 -3.50 6.32
N VAL A 18 -3.74 -4.46 7.22
CA VAL A 18 -3.71 -4.23 8.68
C VAL A 18 -2.33 -3.72 9.10
N LEU A 19 -1.26 -4.35 8.63
CA LEU A 19 0.12 -3.90 8.93
C LEU A 19 0.44 -2.59 8.21
N ALA A 20 -0.03 -2.44 6.96
CA ALA A 20 0.13 -1.22 6.21
C ALA A 20 -0.57 -0.02 6.88
N SER A 21 -1.72 -0.23 7.55
CA SER A 21 -2.44 0.82 8.25
C SER A 21 -1.65 1.41 9.41
N ILE A 22 -0.91 0.60 10.16
CA ILE A 22 -0.07 1.08 11.26
C ILE A 22 0.97 2.08 10.75
N ASN A 23 1.68 1.72 9.69
CA ASN A 23 2.68 2.61 9.08
C ASN A 23 2.04 3.85 8.46
N ALA A 24 0.93 3.69 7.74
CA ALA A 24 0.22 4.80 7.11
C ALA A 24 -0.30 5.82 8.13
N CYS A 25 -0.68 5.37 9.32
CA CYS A 25 -1.09 6.20 10.46
C CYS A 25 0.09 6.73 11.29
N GLY A 26 1.32 6.66 10.80
CA GLY A 26 2.51 7.20 11.46
C GLY A 26 3.08 6.33 12.57
N GLY A 27 2.59 5.09 12.72
CA GLY A 27 3.17 4.09 13.61
C GLY A 27 4.35 3.35 12.97
N ALA A 28 5.00 2.48 13.74
CA ALA A 28 6.04 1.60 13.24
C ALA A 28 6.04 0.28 14.01
N ILE A 29 6.21 -0.82 13.28
CA ILE A 29 6.34 -2.17 13.88
C ILE A 29 7.72 -2.36 14.47
N CYS A 30 8.74 -1.90 13.77
CA CYS A 30 10.13 -1.87 14.22
C CYS A 30 10.82 -0.62 13.72
N ARG A 31 11.92 -0.27 14.35
CA ARG A 31 12.82 0.83 13.94
C ARG A 31 14.27 0.35 14.04
N ILE A 32 15.15 1.06 13.38
CA ILE A 32 16.60 0.88 13.55
C ILE A 32 17.04 1.94 14.56
N ASP A 33 17.70 1.50 15.64
CA ASP A 33 18.25 2.38 16.67
C ASP A 33 19.55 3.07 16.21
N ASP A 34 20.10 3.95 17.04
CA ASP A 34 21.32 4.68 16.75
C ASP A 34 22.56 3.78 16.61
N ALA A 35 22.51 2.55 17.13
CA ALA A 35 23.54 1.54 16.99
C ALA A 35 23.37 0.63 15.77
N GLY A 36 22.33 0.89 14.94
CA GLY A 36 22.01 0.10 13.75
C GLY A 36 21.31 -1.24 14.07
N GLN A 37 20.76 -1.40 15.29
CA GLN A 37 20.06 -2.61 15.71
C GLN A 37 18.55 -2.45 15.49
N ILE A 38 17.87 -3.57 15.20
CA ILE A 38 16.43 -3.58 15.06
C ILE A 38 15.77 -3.59 16.44
N GLU A 39 14.98 -2.57 16.72
CA GLU A 39 14.14 -2.46 17.89
C GLU A 39 12.67 -2.71 17.52
N LEU A 40 11.97 -3.59 18.27
CA LEU A 40 10.55 -3.82 18.10
C LEU A 40 9.76 -2.71 18.80
N THR A 41 9.02 -1.90 18.05
CA THR A 41 8.27 -0.75 18.55
C THR A 41 6.75 -0.93 18.47
N LEU A 42 6.28 -2.11 18.11
CA LEU A 42 4.84 -2.38 17.92
C LEU A 42 4.02 -2.15 19.19
N ASN A 43 4.56 -2.59 20.35
CA ASN A 43 3.83 -2.57 21.62
C ASN A 43 3.95 -1.21 22.32
N ASN A 44 3.24 -0.20 21.81
CA ASN A 44 3.06 1.10 22.46
C ASN A 44 1.58 1.53 22.33
N GLU A 45 1.15 2.44 23.21
CA GLU A 45 -0.25 2.88 23.29
C GLU A 45 -0.80 3.38 21.94
N ARG A 46 -0.03 4.21 21.23
CA ARG A 46 -0.46 4.77 19.93
C ARG A 46 -0.69 3.66 18.90
N ASN A 47 0.22 2.71 18.76
CA ASN A 47 0.06 1.60 17.81
C ASN A 47 -1.11 0.70 18.19
N ILE A 48 -1.33 0.47 19.49
CA ILE A 48 -2.46 -0.33 19.99
C ILE A 48 -3.78 0.37 19.68
N ASP A 49 -3.87 1.68 19.90
CA ASP A 49 -5.07 2.46 19.59
C ASP A 49 -5.36 2.48 18.08
N MET A 50 -4.36 2.70 17.26
CA MET A 50 -4.48 2.65 15.80
C MET A 50 -4.98 1.28 15.33
N LEU A 51 -4.36 0.21 15.82
CA LEU A 51 -4.73 -1.16 15.50
C LEU A 51 -6.15 -1.47 15.96
N SER A 52 -6.52 -1.05 17.16
CA SER A 52 -7.87 -1.27 17.70
C SER A 52 -8.95 -0.59 16.84
N LYS A 53 -8.76 0.69 16.52
CA LYS A 53 -9.70 1.43 15.64
C LYS A 53 -9.82 0.79 14.26
N PHE A 54 -8.69 0.36 13.71
CA PHE A 54 -8.69 -0.28 12.40
C PHE A 54 -9.37 -1.65 12.43
N MET A 55 -9.11 -2.44 13.48
CA MET A 55 -9.77 -3.73 13.69
C MET A 55 -11.28 -3.57 13.89
N ASP A 56 -11.72 -2.56 14.64
CA ASP A 56 -13.15 -2.27 14.81
C ASP A 56 -13.80 -1.98 13.45
N LEU A 57 -13.15 -1.19 12.59
CA LEU A 57 -13.64 -0.88 11.25
C LEU A 57 -13.74 -2.14 10.37
N ILE A 58 -12.69 -2.96 10.30
CA ILE A 58 -12.65 -4.11 9.37
C ILE A 58 -13.42 -5.33 9.88
N THR A 59 -13.74 -5.38 11.17
CA THR A 59 -14.57 -6.45 11.75
C THR A 59 -16.06 -6.10 11.78
N ASP A 60 -16.41 -4.83 11.55
CA ASP A 60 -17.81 -4.44 11.38
C ASP A 60 -18.34 -4.92 10.04
N ARG A 61 -19.10 -6.01 10.10
CA ARG A 61 -19.67 -6.66 8.91
C ARG A 61 -20.75 -5.84 8.20
N SER A 62 -21.19 -4.74 8.77
CA SER A 62 -22.08 -3.80 8.09
C SER A 62 -21.34 -2.80 7.21
N VAL A 63 -20.03 -2.68 7.37
CA VAL A 63 -19.18 -1.70 6.68
C VAL A 63 -18.14 -2.38 5.81
N ALA A 64 -17.44 -3.40 6.34
CA ALA A 64 -16.28 -3.97 5.68
C ALA A 64 -16.46 -5.44 5.31
N PHE A 65 -15.92 -5.79 4.15
CA PHE A 65 -15.76 -7.17 3.70
C PHE A 65 -14.27 -7.52 3.67
N SER A 66 -13.87 -8.51 4.45
CA SER A 66 -12.52 -9.03 4.46
C SER A 66 -12.56 -10.55 4.29
N LEU A 67 -11.88 -11.05 3.26
CA LEU A 67 -11.69 -12.47 3.05
C LEU A 67 -10.22 -12.83 3.19
N TYR A 68 -9.96 -13.76 4.07
CA TYR A 68 -8.61 -14.22 4.40
C TYR A 68 -7.89 -14.89 3.22
N HIS A 69 -8.60 -15.38 2.18
CA HIS A 69 -8.01 -16.25 1.17
C HIS A 69 -8.51 -16.12 -0.27
N SER A 70 -9.30 -15.11 -0.61
CA SER A 70 -9.83 -15.02 -1.97
C SER A 70 -9.67 -13.61 -2.56
N GLY A 71 -8.42 -13.27 -2.94
CA GLY A 71 -8.11 -11.99 -3.57
C GLY A 71 -8.97 -11.69 -4.80
N ASP A 72 -9.28 -12.70 -5.57
CA ASP A 72 -10.05 -12.54 -6.80
C ASP A 72 -11.50 -12.10 -6.56
N HIS A 73 -12.13 -12.53 -5.47
CA HIS A 73 -13.50 -12.08 -5.16
C HIS A 73 -13.55 -10.60 -4.81
N ILE A 74 -12.65 -10.12 -3.96
CA ILE A 74 -12.60 -8.71 -3.58
C ILE A 74 -12.28 -7.83 -4.79
N GLU A 75 -11.36 -8.26 -5.64
CA GLU A 75 -11.03 -7.57 -6.88
C GLU A 75 -12.25 -7.48 -7.81
N ASN A 76 -13.00 -8.55 -7.96
CA ASN A 76 -14.23 -8.57 -8.75
C ASN A 76 -15.35 -7.71 -8.13
N MET A 77 -15.47 -7.69 -6.80
CA MET A 77 -16.44 -6.84 -6.10
C MET A 77 -16.18 -5.37 -6.36
N PHE A 78 -14.91 -4.93 -6.32
CA PHE A 78 -14.55 -3.55 -6.67
C PHE A 78 -14.85 -3.26 -8.16
N ALA A 79 -14.47 -4.16 -9.05
CA ALA A 79 -14.74 -4.03 -10.49
C ALA A 79 -16.24 -3.97 -10.83
N ASN A 80 -17.10 -4.48 -9.97
CA ASN A 80 -18.56 -4.50 -10.11
C ASN A 80 -19.29 -3.42 -9.28
N ASP A 81 -18.57 -2.36 -8.85
CA ASP A 81 -19.13 -1.24 -8.07
C ASP A 81 -19.76 -1.66 -6.72
N GLN A 82 -19.30 -2.76 -6.13
CA GLN A 82 -19.82 -3.27 -4.86
C GLN A 82 -19.06 -2.75 -3.64
N VAL A 83 -17.99 -1.99 -3.85
CA VAL A 83 -17.08 -1.52 -2.80
C VAL A 83 -16.75 -0.06 -3.01
N LEU A 84 -16.95 0.77 -1.99
CA LEU A 84 -16.62 2.19 -2.06
C LEU A 84 -15.12 2.45 -1.92
N PHE A 85 -14.43 1.79 -0.99
CA PHE A 85 -12.99 1.89 -0.79
C PHE A 85 -12.33 0.52 -0.84
N TYR A 86 -11.31 0.39 -1.67
CA TYR A 86 -10.53 -0.83 -1.80
C TYR A 86 -9.05 -0.57 -1.48
N ASN A 87 -8.57 -1.18 -0.42
CA ASN A 87 -7.15 -1.09 -0.04
C ASN A 87 -6.33 -2.17 -0.75
N ARG A 88 -5.45 -1.75 -1.67
CA ARG A 88 -4.62 -2.66 -2.46
C ARG A 88 -3.35 -1.98 -2.96
N TYR A 89 -2.43 -2.75 -3.54
CA TYR A 89 -1.25 -2.24 -4.23
C TYR A 89 -1.61 -1.49 -5.50
N LEU A 90 -0.85 -0.45 -5.83
CA LEU A 90 -1.06 0.37 -7.02
C LEU A 90 -1.05 -0.43 -8.34
N ASN A 91 -0.29 -1.54 -8.40
CA ASN A 91 -0.20 -2.35 -9.61
C ASN A 91 -1.51 -3.02 -10.05
N VAL A 92 -2.51 -3.12 -9.15
CA VAL A 92 -3.82 -3.70 -9.51
C VAL A 92 -4.68 -2.77 -10.36
N VAL A 93 -4.38 -1.47 -10.40
CA VAL A 93 -5.11 -0.47 -11.21
C VAL A 93 -5.26 -0.92 -12.66
N LYS A 94 -4.25 -1.59 -13.20
CA LYS A 94 -4.29 -2.16 -14.56
C LYS A 94 -5.49 -3.09 -14.83
N LYS A 95 -6.01 -3.74 -13.80
CA LYS A 95 -7.16 -4.66 -13.90
C LYS A 95 -8.48 -3.90 -14.05
N TYR A 96 -8.50 -2.62 -13.63
CA TYR A 96 -9.72 -1.82 -13.54
C TYR A 96 -9.90 -0.83 -14.68
N ARG A 97 -8.99 -0.79 -15.65
CA ARG A 97 -9.06 0.10 -16.82
C ARG A 97 -10.34 -0.03 -17.65
N ASN A 98 -10.98 -1.18 -17.59
CA ASN A 98 -12.22 -1.45 -18.34
C ASN A 98 -13.47 -1.40 -17.43
N MET A 99 -13.37 -0.83 -16.23
CA MET A 99 -14.55 -0.57 -15.41
C MET A 99 -15.47 0.41 -16.10
N ASN A 100 -16.77 0.25 -15.85
CA ASN A 100 -17.77 1.19 -16.38
C ASN A 100 -17.84 2.48 -15.53
N THR A 101 -17.36 2.42 -14.30
CA THR A 101 -17.35 3.53 -13.35
C THR A 101 -15.93 4.02 -13.13
N ASP A 102 -15.73 5.33 -13.15
CA ASP A 102 -14.44 5.94 -12.83
C ASP A 102 -14.12 5.78 -11.34
N PHE A 103 -12.84 5.62 -11.04
CA PHE A 103 -12.34 5.54 -9.66
C PHE A 103 -11.13 6.45 -9.46
N GLY A 104 -10.91 6.86 -8.21
CA GLY A 104 -9.76 7.67 -7.82
C GLY A 104 -8.74 6.87 -7.01
N ILE A 105 -7.48 7.31 -7.04
CA ILE A 105 -6.41 6.77 -6.22
C ILE A 105 -6.17 7.74 -5.07
N LEU A 106 -6.31 7.27 -3.84
CA LEU A 106 -6.15 8.05 -2.63
C LEU A 106 -4.99 7.49 -1.79
N PRO A 107 -4.24 8.34 -1.09
CA PRO A 107 -3.35 7.86 -0.05
C PRO A 107 -4.17 7.24 1.09
N PHE A 108 -3.52 6.43 1.92
CA PHE A 108 -4.14 5.97 3.16
C PHE A 108 -4.51 7.17 4.04
N PRO A 109 -5.65 7.16 4.73
CA PRO A 109 -6.07 8.32 5.54
C PRO A 109 -5.11 8.58 6.71
N LEU A 110 -5.04 9.84 7.12
CA LEU A 110 -4.35 10.23 8.34
C LEU A 110 -5.08 9.68 9.57
N TYR A 111 -4.32 9.31 10.60
CA TYR A 111 -4.90 8.80 11.85
C TYR A 111 -5.67 9.89 12.62
N ASP A 112 -5.06 11.06 12.72
CA ASP A 112 -5.60 12.23 13.40
C ASP A 112 -5.03 13.53 12.81
N SER A 113 -5.48 14.67 13.31
CA SER A 113 -5.03 15.99 12.88
C SER A 113 -3.59 16.34 13.30
N ALA A 114 -2.96 15.56 14.14
CA ALA A 114 -1.57 15.74 14.54
C ALA A 114 -0.60 15.05 13.56
N GLN A 115 -1.09 14.18 12.71
CA GLN A 115 -0.30 13.60 11.64
C GLN A 115 -0.28 14.58 10.45
N GLU A 116 0.89 15.14 10.16
CA GLU A 116 1.06 16.16 9.12
C GLU A 116 1.27 15.56 7.72
N GLU A 117 1.79 14.33 7.63
CA GLU A 117 2.19 13.71 6.38
C GLU A 117 1.51 12.36 6.13
N TYR A 118 1.31 12.04 4.85
CA TYR A 118 0.85 10.73 4.42
C TYR A 118 2.02 9.77 4.29
N TYR A 119 1.88 8.56 4.82
CA TYR A 119 2.86 7.51 4.71
C TYR A 119 2.34 6.35 3.87
N THR A 120 3.23 5.74 3.12
CA THR A 120 2.93 4.57 2.30
C THR A 120 3.90 3.44 2.64
N THR A 121 3.36 2.26 2.83
CA THR A 121 4.16 1.06 3.07
C THR A 121 4.73 0.51 1.77
N VAL A 122 6.04 0.35 1.73
CA VAL A 122 6.74 -0.35 0.65
C VAL A 122 6.70 -1.85 0.93
N HIS A 123 6.10 -2.62 0.01
CA HIS A 123 5.94 -4.06 0.18
C HIS A 123 7.25 -4.80 -0.10
N ALA A 124 7.77 -5.53 0.88
CA ALA A 124 9.09 -6.17 0.81
C ALA A 124 9.23 -7.21 -0.31
N TYR A 125 8.15 -7.89 -0.68
CA TYR A 125 8.16 -8.94 -1.73
C TYR A 125 7.71 -8.44 -3.10
N GLY A 126 7.15 -7.24 -3.18
CA GLY A 126 6.57 -6.67 -4.40
C GLY A 126 7.43 -5.61 -5.08
N ASN A 127 8.59 -5.28 -4.51
CA ASN A 127 9.49 -4.28 -5.05
C ASN A 127 10.75 -4.89 -5.63
N SER A 128 11.18 -4.31 -6.75
CA SER A 128 12.48 -4.63 -7.34
C SER A 128 13.55 -3.71 -6.77
N PHE A 129 14.70 -4.24 -6.50
CA PHE A 129 15.87 -3.51 -6.06
C PHE A 129 16.99 -3.62 -7.10
N VAL A 130 17.73 -2.54 -7.28
CA VAL A 130 18.97 -2.56 -8.06
C VAL A 130 20.11 -2.87 -7.10
N CYS A 131 20.86 -3.93 -7.38
CA CYS A 131 22.01 -4.31 -6.60
C CYS A 131 23.29 -4.12 -7.41
N VAL A 132 24.31 -3.54 -6.78
CA VAL A 132 25.65 -3.42 -7.36
C VAL A 132 26.52 -4.52 -6.73
N PRO A 133 27.13 -5.43 -7.52
CA PRO A 133 27.99 -6.46 -6.98
C PRO A 133 29.21 -5.85 -6.28
N SER A 134 29.67 -6.46 -5.19
CA SER A 134 30.84 -5.98 -4.42
C SER A 134 32.16 -6.08 -5.17
N VAL A 135 32.19 -6.80 -6.30
CA VAL A 135 33.34 -7.01 -7.17
C VAL A 135 33.44 -6.00 -8.31
N VAL A 136 32.53 -4.99 -8.35
CA VAL A 136 32.58 -3.95 -9.37
C VAL A 136 33.87 -3.14 -9.20
N GLU A 137 34.62 -2.95 -10.30
CA GLU A 137 35.94 -2.27 -10.26
C GLU A 137 35.77 -0.74 -10.19
N ASP A 138 34.77 -0.19 -10.91
CA ASP A 138 34.50 1.26 -10.95
C ASP A 138 33.14 1.55 -10.31
N VAL A 139 33.15 1.78 -8.99
CA VAL A 139 31.96 2.10 -8.20
C VAL A 139 31.43 3.48 -8.55
N GLU A 140 32.33 4.44 -8.84
CA GLU A 140 31.97 5.82 -9.16
C GLU A 140 31.22 5.89 -10.50
N MET A 141 31.72 5.28 -11.54
CA MET A 141 31.07 5.18 -12.85
C MET A 141 29.72 4.45 -12.73
N THR A 142 29.66 3.37 -11.97
CA THR A 142 28.42 2.64 -11.74
C THR A 142 27.38 3.53 -11.04
N GLY A 143 27.79 4.31 -10.06
CA GLY A 143 26.92 5.27 -9.37
C GLY A 143 26.39 6.35 -10.31
N ILE A 144 27.24 6.91 -11.19
CA ILE A 144 26.85 7.91 -12.19
C ILE A 144 25.80 7.33 -13.15
N ILE A 145 26.03 6.13 -13.67
CA ILE A 145 25.08 5.46 -14.58
C ILE A 145 23.73 5.24 -13.90
N LEU A 146 23.71 4.75 -12.66
CA LEU A 146 22.46 4.53 -11.93
C LEU A 146 21.72 5.85 -11.67
N GLN A 147 22.45 6.91 -11.35
CA GLN A 147 21.87 8.24 -11.16
C GLN A 147 21.26 8.78 -12.46
N ASP A 148 21.97 8.66 -13.58
CA ASP A 148 21.46 9.09 -14.89
C ASP A 148 20.22 8.28 -15.29
N MET A 149 20.23 6.96 -15.10
CA MET A 149 19.05 6.12 -15.33
C MET A 149 17.85 6.54 -14.48
N ALA A 150 18.06 6.90 -13.22
CA ALA A 150 17.01 7.38 -12.34
C ALA A 150 16.45 8.74 -12.81
N CYS A 151 17.33 9.67 -13.20
CA CYS A 151 16.95 10.97 -13.74
C CYS A 151 16.15 10.83 -15.05
N GLU A 152 16.65 10.05 -15.99
CA GLU A 152 15.96 9.80 -17.25
C GLU A 152 14.59 9.12 -17.05
N SER A 153 14.51 8.17 -16.12
CA SER A 153 13.24 7.51 -15.82
C SER A 153 12.18 8.48 -15.29
N MET A 154 12.58 9.53 -14.59
CA MET A 154 11.64 10.55 -14.10
C MET A 154 10.98 11.34 -15.23
N TYR A 155 11.67 11.50 -16.37
CA TYR A 155 11.15 12.24 -17.53
C TYR A 155 10.57 11.36 -18.62
N THR A 156 10.84 10.06 -18.61
CA THR A 156 10.41 9.12 -19.66
C THR A 156 9.51 8.02 -19.13
N VAL A 157 9.97 7.21 -18.20
CA VAL A 157 9.25 6.05 -17.69
C VAL A 157 8.08 6.47 -16.79
N THR A 158 8.30 7.45 -15.91
CA THR A 158 7.26 7.88 -14.96
C THR A 158 6.06 8.50 -15.67
N PRO A 159 6.20 9.48 -16.59
CA PRO A 159 5.06 9.98 -17.35
C PRO A 159 4.37 8.89 -18.16
N ALA A 160 5.13 8.06 -18.89
CA ALA A 160 4.55 6.97 -19.66
C ALA A 160 3.78 5.95 -18.78
N TYR A 161 4.24 5.70 -17.55
CA TYR A 161 3.51 4.84 -16.62
C TYR A 161 2.19 5.48 -16.18
N TYR A 162 2.19 6.79 -15.86
CA TYR A 162 0.96 7.49 -15.50
C TYR A 162 -0.01 7.57 -16.69
N ASP A 163 0.45 8.03 -17.84
CA ASP A 163 -0.39 8.27 -19.01
C ASP A 163 -0.92 6.98 -19.67
N VAL A 164 -0.19 5.87 -19.54
CA VAL A 164 -0.55 4.62 -20.25
C VAL A 164 -1.07 3.54 -19.29
N GLN A 165 -0.66 3.53 -18.03
CA GLN A 165 -1.02 2.48 -17.09
C GLN A 165 -2.07 2.90 -16.06
N LEU A 166 -2.15 4.20 -15.73
CA LEU A 166 -3.07 4.71 -14.70
C LEU A 166 -4.25 5.50 -15.30
N GLU A 167 -4.13 6.04 -16.53
CA GLU A 167 -5.24 6.54 -17.33
C GLU A 167 -5.83 5.42 -18.20
#